data_813e1bf6670f2872e34b6f91f7678b43
#
_entry.id   813e1bf6670f2872e34b6f91f7678b43
#
_cell.length_a   1.000
_cell.length_b   1.000
_cell.length_c   1.000
_cell.angle_alpha   90.00
_cell.angle_beta   90.00
_cell.angle_gamma   90.00
#
_symmetry.space_group_name_H-M   'P 1'
#
loop_
_entity.id
_entity.type
_entity.pdbx_description
1 polymer ?
#
loop_
_entity_poly.entity_id
_entity_poly.type
_entity_poly.pdbx_seq_one_letter_code
_entity_poly.pdbx_strand_id
1 'polypeptide(L)'
;MALVVTLTTFTSCRKPKTEDNTPAKEGLYLGIIGFNQELYTMPLGLLNQDTKHNFENFVDGLTMQDGTILYHAVNTGLNSLAKAKVPENLINVSVVTFTDGLDQGSIALSDYNSSSEYLSAVNTRITNELIGGNHISAYSIGVRGSDMDDIESFRNNLNKLSSDPAHNVFEVNNMSEASEKFAQIAQQLYNQSTFYNVTLKLPVQDNNTLIRFTFDNVSNAATSQCYIEGTYIRNNGLAQLTDIHYVGLECMSGHTITGASESIFNVFSFKNLTDLSGNQISTDNVSQWKWNESTQNWNINSEFSQSHNTEIVNEYKSAMIMLVLDCSSSLSNDFTNMKTAANGFIETLSGNYNGR
;
A
#
# COMPACT_ATOMS: atom_id res chain seq x y z
N MET A 1 -25.07 57.76 -48.18
CA MET A 1 -25.58 56.43 -47.94
C MET A 1 -24.54 55.70 -47.12
N ALA A 2 -24.69 55.73 -45.82
CA ALA A 2 -23.70 55.16 -44.88
C ALA A 2 -24.17 53.76 -44.46
N LEU A 3 -23.32 52.76 -44.70
CA LEU A 3 -23.56 51.38 -44.37
C LEU A 3 -23.14 51.16 -42.90
N VAL A 4 -24.07 50.90 -42.00
CA VAL A 4 -23.85 50.53 -40.62
C VAL A 4 -23.68 49.00 -40.55
N VAL A 5 -22.47 48.53 -40.25
CA VAL A 5 -22.20 47.13 -39.98
C VAL A 5 -22.34 46.89 -38.49
N THR A 6 -23.41 46.20 -38.08
CA THR A 6 -23.64 45.76 -36.70
C THR A 6 -22.86 44.47 -36.47
N LEU A 7 -21.81 44.54 -35.65
CA LEU A 7 -21.05 43.37 -35.15
C LEU A 7 -21.86 42.75 -33.99
N THR A 8 -22.49 41.61 -34.22
CA THR A 8 -23.08 40.79 -33.16
C THR A 8 -22.00 39.90 -32.55
N THR A 9 -21.55 40.24 -31.34
CA THR A 9 -20.65 39.39 -30.53
C THR A 9 -21.49 38.27 -29.87
N PHE A 10 -21.32 37.05 -30.36
CA PHE A 10 -21.82 35.87 -29.66
C PHE A 10 -20.93 35.58 -28.43
N THR A 11 -21.35 36.02 -27.25
CA THR A 11 -20.83 35.56 -25.99
C THR A 11 -21.38 34.17 -25.74
N SER A 12 -20.58 33.15 -26.04
CA SER A 12 -20.83 31.78 -25.62
C SER A 12 -20.69 31.70 -24.07
N CYS A 13 -21.82 31.71 -23.38
CA CYS A 13 -21.85 31.34 -21.96
C CYS A 13 -21.51 29.85 -21.85
N ARG A 14 -20.22 29.52 -21.69
CA ARG A 14 -19.83 28.23 -21.12
C ARG A 14 -20.33 28.22 -19.68
N LYS A 15 -21.34 27.38 -19.40
CA LYS A 15 -21.69 27.02 -18.03
C LYS A 15 -20.40 26.53 -17.37
N PRO A 16 -20.05 26.98 -16.14
CA PRO A 16 -18.94 26.38 -15.40
C PRO A 16 -19.25 24.89 -15.32
N LYS A 17 -18.27 24.05 -15.69
CA LYS A 17 -18.33 22.63 -15.40
C LYS A 17 -18.42 22.54 -13.87
N THR A 18 -19.57 22.12 -13.36
CA THR A 18 -19.67 21.64 -11.97
C THR A 18 -18.64 20.52 -11.86
N GLU A 19 -17.63 20.72 -11.03
CA GLU A 19 -16.70 19.66 -10.69
C GLU A 19 -17.54 18.53 -10.10
N ASP A 20 -17.48 17.37 -10.72
CA ASP A 20 -18.13 16.17 -10.25
C ASP A 20 -17.35 15.68 -9.03
N ASN A 21 -17.80 16.09 -7.84
CA ASN A 21 -17.19 15.75 -6.54
C ASN A 21 -17.60 14.35 -6.03
N THR A 22 -18.24 13.53 -6.87
CA THR A 22 -18.54 12.16 -6.49
C THR A 22 -17.22 11.38 -6.35
N PRO A 23 -16.92 10.69 -5.24
CA PRO A 23 -15.73 9.86 -5.12
C PRO A 23 -15.62 8.83 -6.25
N ALA A 24 -14.42 8.38 -6.54
CA ALA A 24 -14.24 7.24 -7.44
C ALA A 24 -14.80 5.97 -6.76
N LYS A 25 -15.15 4.97 -7.55
CA LYS A 25 -15.61 3.68 -7.01
C LYS A 25 -14.52 3.08 -6.11
N GLU A 26 -14.94 2.33 -5.11
CA GLU A 26 -14.01 1.51 -4.33
C GLU A 26 -13.26 0.53 -5.22
N GLY A 27 -11.99 0.30 -4.91
CA GLY A 27 -11.17 -0.66 -5.62
C GLY A 27 -9.68 -0.36 -5.61
N LEU A 28 -8.93 -1.24 -6.24
CA LEU A 28 -7.51 -1.08 -6.46
C LEU A 28 -7.29 -0.34 -7.78
N TYR A 29 -6.59 0.78 -7.70
CA TYR A 29 -6.24 1.60 -8.85
C TYR A 29 -4.76 1.50 -9.14
N LEU A 30 -4.42 1.22 -10.38
CA LEU A 30 -3.05 1.16 -10.86
C LEU A 30 -2.84 2.21 -11.95
N GLY A 31 -1.73 2.91 -11.90
CA GLY A 31 -1.17 3.69 -12.99
C GLY A 31 0.25 3.22 -13.29
N ILE A 32 0.70 3.37 -14.52
CA ILE A 32 2.05 2.97 -14.91
C ILE A 32 2.74 4.12 -15.66
N ILE A 33 4.00 4.35 -15.32
CA ILE A 33 4.90 5.23 -16.06
C ILE A 33 6.10 4.41 -16.46
N GLY A 34 6.30 4.24 -17.77
CA GLY A 34 7.58 3.83 -18.33
C GLY A 34 8.41 5.07 -18.67
N PHE A 35 9.71 5.05 -18.44
CA PHE A 35 10.58 6.20 -18.75
C PHE A 35 11.92 5.77 -19.31
N ASN A 36 12.43 6.58 -20.22
CA ASN A 36 13.81 6.64 -20.68
C ASN A 36 14.18 8.14 -20.84
N GLN A 37 14.43 8.67 -22.03
CA GLN A 37 14.44 10.12 -22.30
C GLN A 37 13.03 10.70 -22.50
N GLU A 38 12.00 9.84 -22.60
CA GLU A 38 10.59 10.18 -22.75
C GLU A 38 9.76 9.49 -21.67
N LEU A 39 8.52 9.96 -21.50
CA LEU A 39 7.53 9.33 -20.61
C LEU A 39 6.47 8.60 -21.40
N TYR A 40 6.22 7.37 -21.03
CA TYR A 40 5.09 6.54 -21.45
C TYR A 40 4.14 6.44 -20.27
N THR A 41 2.92 6.92 -20.40
CA THR A 41 2.01 7.04 -19.26
C THR A 41 0.71 6.29 -19.48
N MET A 42 0.40 5.38 -18.59
CA MET A 42 -0.93 4.81 -18.40
C MET A 42 -1.56 5.46 -17.17
N PRO A 43 -2.66 6.19 -17.32
CA PRO A 43 -3.29 6.87 -16.20
C PRO A 43 -3.84 5.87 -15.17
N LEU A 44 -4.04 6.35 -13.93
CA LEU A 44 -4.69 5.56 -12.89
C LEU A 44 -6.06 5.06 -13.36
N GLY A 45 -6.22 3.75 -13.31
CA GLY A 45 -7.46 3.07 -13.67
C GLY A 45 -7.72 1.91 -12.71
N LEU A 46 -8.99 1.50 -12.61
CA LEU A 46 -9.38 0.36 -11.78
C LEU A 46 -8.69 -0.91 -12.32
N LEU A 47 -7.96 -1.60 -11.43
CA LEU A 47 -7.33 -2.88 -11.71
C LEU A 47 -8.18 -4.01 -11.14
N ASN A 48 -8.63 -4.89 -12.01
CA ASN A 48 -9.33 -6.14 -11.68
C ASN A 48 -9.10 -7.16 -12.81
N GLN A 49 -9.71 -8.32 -12.73
CA GLN A 49 -9.54 -9.37 -13.77
C GLN A 49 -10.00 -8.93 -15.18
N ASP A 50 -11.01 -8.06 -15.26
CA ASP A 50 -11.51 -7.58 -16.56
C ASP A 50 -10.60 -6.54 -17.21
N THR A 51 -9.88 -5.78 -16.40
CA THR A 51 -9.06 -4.63 -16.86
C THR A 51 -7.57 -4.92 -16.89
N LYS A 52 -7.10 -5.98 -16.22
CA LYS A 52 -5.66 -6.29 -16.09
C LYS A 52 -4.93 -6.34 -17.43
N HIS A 53 -5.58 -6.93 -18.46
CA HIS A 53 -4.98 -7.05 -19.79
C HIS A 53 -4.62 -5.69 -20.42
N ASN A 54 -5.29 -4.59 -20.06
CA ASN A 54 -4.94 -3.27 -20.54
C ASN A 54 -3.59 -2.80 -19.98
N PHE A 55 -3.33 -3.11 -18.70
CA PHE A 55 -2.06 -2.78 -18.03
C PHE A 55 -0.93 -3.67 -18.54
N GLU A 56 -1.16 -4.95 -18.69
CA GLU A 56 -0.21 -5.91 -19.29
C GLU A 56 0.17 -5.50 -20.72
N ASN A 57 -0.80 -5.19 -21.56
CA ASN A 57 -0.56 -4.70 -22.91
C ASN A 57 0.23 -3.39 -22.94
N PHE A 58 0.01 -2.50 -21.99
CA PHE A 58 0.79 -1.27 -21.86
C PHE A 58 2.26 -1.60 -21.53
N VAL A 59 2.52 -2.48 -20.55
CA VAL A 59 3.87 -2.92 -20.19
C VAL A 59 4.55 -3.60 -21.38
N ASP A 60 3.85 -4.49 -22.08
CA ASP A 60 4.38 -5.19 -23.24
C ASP A 60 4.70 -4.24 -24.41
N GLY A 61 3.94 -3.15 -24.50
CA GLY A 61 4.15 -2.09 -25.51
C GLY A 61 5.31 -1.14 -25.20
N LEU A 62 5.89 -1.14 -23.99
CA LEU A 62 7.03 -0.29 -23.65
C LEU A 62 8.23 -0.61 -24.53
N THR A 63 8.96 0.43 -24.93
CA THR A 63 10.15 0.33 -25.77
C THR A 63 11.36 0.86 -25.05
N MET A 64 12.50 0.21 -25.25
CA MET A 64 13.77 0.59 -24.69
C MET A 64 14.44 1.67 -25.55
N GLN A 65 14.92 2.73 -24.92
CA GLN A 65 15.67 3.82 -25.57
C GLN A 65 16.72 4.38 -24.60
N ASP A 66 17.63 5.19 -25.11
CA ASP A 66 18.65 5.87 -24.30
C ASP A 66 18.03 6.92 -23.39
N GLY A 67 18.74 7.24 -22.30
CA GLY A 67 18.41 8.26 -21.35
C GLY A 67 17.60 7.76 -20.15
N THR A 68 17.64 8.52 -19.07
CA THR A 68 17.02 8.15 -17.78
C THR A 68 16.53 9.43 -17.10
N ILE A 69 15.22 9.70 -17.19
CA ILE A 69 14.58 10.87 -16.55
C ILE A 69 13.85 10.45 -15.26
N LEU A 70 14.57 9.77 -14.36
CA LEU A 70 14.05 9.09 -13.18
C LEU A 70 13.25 10.02 -12.26
N TYR A 71 13.82 11.17 -11.87
CA TYR A 71 13.14 12.07 -10.94
C TYR A 71 11.89 12.68 -11.56
N HIS A 72 11.94 12.97 -12.86
CA HIS A 72 10.80 13.51 -13.59
C HIS A 72 9.67 12.47 -13.70
N ALA A 73 10.02 11.20 -13.92
CA ALA A 73 9.07 10.10 -13.96
C ALA A 73 8.36 9.90 -12.62
N VAL A 74 9.12 9.83 -11.51
CA VAL A 74 8.55 9.71 -10.16
C VAL A 74 7.69 10.93 -9.82
N ASN A 75 8.15 12.15 -10.09
CA ASN A 75 7.39 13.38 -9.86
C ASN A 75 6.07 13.40 -10.67
N THR A 76 6.10 12.89 -11.90
CA THR A 76 4.90 12.76 -12.75
C THR A 76 3.93 11.73 -12.16
N GLY A 77 4.43 10.63 -11.60
CA GLY A 77 3.64 9.66 -10.86
C GLY A 77 2.95 10.26 -9.64
N LEU A 78 3.68 11.03 -8.83
CA LEU A 78 3.15 11.77 -7.69
C LEU A 78 2.07 12.78 -8.13
N ASN A 79 2.30 13.49 -9.24
CA ASN A 79 1.30 14.40 -9.82
C ASN A 79 0.03 13.66 -10.26
N SER A 80 0.17 12.46 -10.82
CA SER A 80 -0.95 11.64 -11.25
C SER A 80 -1.79 11.19 -10.06
N LEU A 81 -1.15 10.76 -8.97
CA LEU A 81 -1.81 10.40 -7.71
C LEU A 81 -2.52 11.60 -7.08
N ALA A 82 -1.85 12.75 -7.00
CA ALA A 82 -2.40 13.96 -6.37
C ALA A 82 -3.61 14.55 -7.13
N LYS A 83 -3.64 14.38 -8.46
CA LYS A 83 -4.72 14.87 -9.32
C LYS A 83 -5.85 13.87 -9.54
N ALA A 84 -5.64 12.64 -9.15
CA ALA A 84 -6.64 11.60 -9.33
C ALA A 84 -7.85 11.83 -8.43
N LYS A 85 -8.99 11.37 -8.90
CA LYS A 85 -10.20 11.32 -8.09
C LYS A 85 -10.01 10.27 -7.00
N VAL A 86 -10.01 10.70 -5.74
CA VAL A 86 -9.80 9.82 -4.60
C VAL A 86 -10.97 8.84 -4.49
N PRO A 87 -10.73 7.52 -4.47
CA PRO A 87 -11.79 6.55 -4.28
C PRO A 87 -12.31 6.54 -2.84
N GLU A 88 -13.54 6.06 -2.67
CA GLU A 88 -14.08 5.81 -1.33
C GLU A 88 -13.21 4.80 -0.57
N ASN A 89 -13.15 4.94 0.74
CA ASN A 89 -12.38 4.04 1.62
C ASN A 89 -10.91 3.84 1.21
N LEU A 90 -10.26 4.90 0.71
CA LEU A 90 -8.83 4.87 0.39
C LEU A 90 -8.00 4.68 1.66
N ILE A 91 -7.18 3.63 1.68
CA ILE A 91 -6.31 3.30 2.83
C ILE A 91 -4.84 3.24 2.49
N ASN A 92 -4.53 3.10 1.21
CA ASN A 92 -3.14 2.98 0.74
C ASN A 92 -2.92 3.83 -0.51
N VAL A 93 -1.81 4.57 -0.50
CA VAL A 93 -1.28 5.28 -1.66
C VAL A 93 0.18 4.88 -1.81
N SER A 94 0.54 4.27 -2.93
CA SER A 94 1.88 3.73 -3.11
C SER A 94 2.51 4.15 -4.42
N VAL A 95 3.83 4.31 -4.39
CA VAL A 95 4.68 4.45 -5.58
C VAL A 95 5.73 3.35 -5.54
N VAL A 96 5.84 2.56 -6.60
CA VAL A 96 6.87 1.52 -6.74
C VAL A 96 7.76 1.91 -7.91
N THR A 97 9.00 2.25 -7.62
CA THR A 97 9.98 2.70 -8.60
C THR A 97 11.00 1.61 -8.86
N PHE A 98 11.24 1.30 -10.14
CA PHE A 98 12.29 0.41 -10.58
C PHE A 98 13.26 1.17 -11.48
N THR A 99 14.57 1.02 -11.24
CA THR A 99 15.64 1.59 -12.07
C THR A 99 16.91 0.75 -11.98
N ASP A 100 17.72 0.80 -13.05
CA ASP A 100 19.07 0.21 -13.06
C ASP A 100 20.17 1.29 -13.14
N GLY A 101 19.78 2.58 -13.06
CA GLY A 101 20.70 3.67 -13.30
C GLY A 101 20.49 4.95 -12.49
N LEU A 102 21.33 5.90 -12.78
CA LEU A 102 21.28 7.26 -12.25
C LEU A 102 20.42 8.15 -13.15
N ASP A 103 19.80 9.17 -12.56
CA ASP A 103 19.11 10.20 -13.32
C ASP A 103 20.08 10.98 -14.24
N GLN A 104 19.75 11.08 -15.50
CA GLN A 104 20.59 11.72 -16.50
C GLN A 104 19.96 12.96 -17.15
N GLY A 105 18.65 13.10 -17.10
CA GLY A 105 17.94 14.09 -17.91
C GLY A 105 16.82 14.87 -17.22
N SER A 106 16.42 14.50 -16.02
CA SER A 106 15.27 15.12 -15.36
C SER A 106 15.39 16.63 -15.15
N ILE A 107 16.61 17.11 -14.90
CA ILE A 107 16.86 18.54 -14.65
C ILE A 107 16.46 19.42 -15.86
N ALA A 108 16.66 18.93 -17.07
CA ALA A 108 16.29 19.66 -18.30
C ALA A 108 14.76 19.81 -18.48
N LEU A 109 13.98 19.03 -17.75
CA LEU A 109 12.52 19.01 -17.80
C LEU A 109 11.89 19.65 -16.56
N SER A 110 12.67 20.42 -15.80
CA SER A 110 12.24 21.01 -14.53
C SER A 110 12.69 22.46 -14.40
N ASP A 111 12.10 23.18 -13.45
CA ASP A 111 12.47 24.54 -13.08
C ASP A 111 13.52 24.58 -11.94
N TYR A 112 14.09 23.44 -11.54
CA TYR A 112 15.11 23.35 -10.50
C TYR A 112 16.51 23.70 -11.05
N ASN A 113 17.39 24.19 -10.16
CA ASN A 113 18.73 24.60 -10.56
C ASN A 113 19.75 23.46 -10.57
N SER A 114 19.42 22.32 -9.92
CA SER A 114 20.29 21.15 -9.88
C SER A 114 19.50 19.85 -9.69
N SER A 115 20.08 18.74 -10.14
CA SER A 115 19.51 17.39 -9.94
C SER A 115 19.31 17.06 -8.45
N SER A 116 20.22 17.51 -7.58
CA SER A 116 20.11 17.33 -6.14
C SER A 116 18.93 18.09 -5.54
N GLU A 117 18.67 19.31 -6.01
CA GLU A 117 17.50 20.10 -5.59
C GLU A 117 16.22 19.42 -6.06
N TYR A 118 16.16 18.96 -7.29
CA TYR A 118 15.00 18.24 -7.81
C TYR A 118 14.73 16.95 -7.03
N LEU A 119 15.75 16.10 -6.81
CA LEU A 119 15.62 14.89 -6.00
C LEU A 119 15.12 15.20 -4.57
N SER A 120 15.65 16.28 -3.97
CA SER A 120 15.20 16.69 -2.63
C SER A 120 13.74 17.15 -2.62
N ALA A 121 13.28 17.82 -3.66
CA ALA A 121 11.88 18.20 -3.82
C ALA A 121 10.97 16.98 -3.99
N VAL A 122 11.38 15.99 -4.79
CA VAL A 122 10.64 14.72 -4.93
C VAL A 122 10.58 13.98 -3.61
N ASN A 123 11.70 13.88 -2.88
CA ASN A 123 11.73 13.26 -1.56
C ASN A 123 10.79 13.97 -0.56
N THR A 124 10.78 15.30 -0.56
CA THR A 124 9.88 16.09 0.30
C THR A 124 8.41 15.79 0.02
N ARG A 125 8.05 15.59 -1.24
CA ARG A 125 6.70 15.18 -1.62
C ARG A 125 6.37 13.77 -1.10
N ILE A 126 7.26 12.81 -1.32
CA ILE A 126 7.09 11.43 -0.86
C ILE A 126 6.86 11.37 0.66
N THR A 127 7.62 12.17 1.43
CA THR A 127 7.58 12.13 2.90
C THR A 127 6.45 12.92 3.52
N ASN A 128 5.99 14.00 2.87
CA ASN A 128 5.08 14.95 3.50
C ASN A 128 3.72 15.09 2.83
N GLU A 129 3.59 14.72 1.56
CA GLU A 129 2.33 14.87 0.82
C GLU A 129 1.30 13.83 1.28
N LEU A 130 0.06 14.28 1.47
CA LEU A 130 -1.08 13.43 1.80
C LEU A 130 -2.03 13.38 0.62
N ILE A 131 -2.45 12.18 0.24
CA ILE A 131 -3.44 11.95 -0.81
C ILE A 131 -4.65 11.25 -0.19
N GLY A 132 -5.79 11.89 -0.23
CA GLY A 132 -6.98 11.39 0.46
C GLY A 132 -6.79 11.19 1.97
N GLY A 133 -5.87 11.95 2.59
CA GLY A 133 -5.52 11.81 4.00
C GLY A 133 -4.47 10.73 4.32
N ASN A 134 -3.98 10.00 3.32
CA ASN A 134 -2.98 8.94 3.48
C ASN A 134 -1.58 9.42 3.10
N HIS A 135 -0.57 9.02 3.87
CA HIS A 135 0.83 9.15 3.49
C HIS A 135 1.17 8.25 2.31
N ILE A 136 2.17 8.65 1.54
CA ILE A 136 2.64 7.88 0.39
C ILE A 136 3.63 6.81 0.88
N SER A 137 3.34 5.55 0.58
CA SER A 137 4.28 4.43 0.75
C SER A 137 5.09 4.27 -0.52
N ALA A 138 6.32 4.76 -0.52
CA ALA A 138 7.19 4.69 -1.69
C ALA A 138 8.25 3.59 -1.53
N TYR A 139 8.33 2.73 -2.54
CA TYR A 139 9.26 1.62 -2.65
C TYR A 139 10.24 1.87 -3.81
N SER A 140 11.50 1.54 -3.61
CA SER A 140 12.54 1.66 -4.62
C SER A 140 13.25 0.33 -4.84
N ILE A 141 13.21 -0.18 -6.07
CA ILE A 141 13.96 -1.36 -6.51
C ILE A 141 15.05 -0.89 -7.44
N GLY A 142 16.31 -1.13 -7.06
CA GLY A 142 17.45 -0.76 -7.86
C GLY A 142 18.27 -1.98 -8.24
N VAL A 143 18.43 -2.26 -9.55
CA VAL A 143 19.36 -3.29 -10.06
C VAL A 143 20.72 -2.67 -10.26
N ARG A 144 21.70 -3.16 -9.52
CA ARG A 144 23.08 -2.66 -9.64
C ARG A 144 23.77 -3.28 -10.86
N GLY A 145 24.06 -2.47 -11.86
CA GLY A 145 24.92 -2.88 -12.97
C GLY A 145 26.34 -3.18 -12.50
N SER A 146 27.02 -4.12 -13.19
CA SER A 146 28.41 -4.50 -12.89
C SER A 146 29.41 -3.34 -13.06
N ASP A 147 29.05 -2.37 -13.90
CA ASP A 147 29.92 -1.27 -14.37
C ASP A 147 29.49 0.09 -13.79
N MET A 148 28.73 0.08 -12.69
CA MET A 148 28.25 1.31 -12.06
C MET A 148 29.40 1.98 -11.28
N ASP A 149 29.88 3.11 -11.78
CA ASP A 149 31.01 3.85 -11.20
C ASP A 149 30.63 4.60 -9.90
N ASP A 150 29.36 5.02 -9.74
CA ASP A 150 28.88 5.82 -8.61
C ASP A 150 27.78 5.12 -7.81
N ILE A 151 28.18 4.13 -7.04
CA ILE A 151 27.27 3.34 -6.18
C ILE A 151 26.68 4.20 -5.06
N GLU A 152 27.42 5.18 -4.53
CA GLU A 152 26.89 6.05 -3.46
C GLU A 152 25.75 6.91 -3.94
N SER A 153 25.88 7.54 -5.10
CA SER A 153 24.81 8.32 -5.71
C SER A 153 23.60 7.45 -6.05
N PHE A 154 23.81 6.23 -6.53
CA PHE A 154 22.73 5.29 -6.80
C PHE A 154 21.94 4.95 -5.53
N ARG A 155 22.62 4.58 -4.45
CA ARG A 155 22.01 4.31 -3.15
C ARG A 155 21.27 5.53 -2.58
N ASN A 156 21.90 6.71 -2.69
CA ASN A 156 21.26 7.95 -2.28
C ASN A 156 19.95 8.20 -3.05
N ASN A 157 19.94 7.94 -4.36
CA ASN A 157 18.75 8.07 -5.18
C ASN A 157 17.65 7.11 -4.70
N LEU A 158 17.96 5.83 -4.53
CA LEU A 158 16.98 4.85 -4.05
C LEU A 158 16.42 5.24 -2.67
N ASN A 159 17.28 5.67 -1.74
CA ASN A 159 16.89 6.12 -0.42
C ASN A 159 15.96 7.34 -0.47
N LYS A 160 16.27 8.32 -1.32
CA LYS A 160 15.48 9.53 -1.48
C LYS A 160 14.15 9.32 -2.20
N LEU A 161 14.06 8.27 -3.01
CA LEU A 161 12.82 7.88 -3.69
C LEU A 161 11.96 6.90 -2.87
N SER A 162 12.34 6.64 -1.63
CA SER A 162 11.62 5.79 -0.68
C SER A 162 11.03 6.61 0.47
N SER A 163 9.90 6.17 1.00
CA SER A 163 9.28 6.73 2.20
C SER A 163 9.92 6.19 3.49
N ASP A 164 10.49 4.99 3.44
CA ASP A 164 11.20 4.33 4.53
C ASP A 164 12.43 3.61 3.97
N PRO A 165 13.61 4.27 3.98
CA PRO A 165 14.82 3.67 3.41
C PRO A 165 15.28 2.36 4.07
N ALA A 166 14.89 2.12 5.32
CA ALA A 166 15.28 0.90 6.03
C ALA A 166 14.51 -0.34 5.56
N HIS A 167 13.26 -0.18 5.08
CA HIS A 167 12.38 -1.29 4.77
C HIS A 167 11.89 -1.29 3.31
N ASN A 168 11.88 -0.14 2.63
CA ASN A 168 11.29 0.03 1.31
C ASN A 168 12.33 0.24 0.18
N VAL A 169 13.62 0.07 0.47
CA VAL A 169 14.71 0.13 -0.51
C VAL A 169 15.28 -1.26 -0.73
N PHE A 170 15.31 -1.68 -1.99
CA PHE A 170 15.81 -2.98 -2.40
C PHE A 170 16.90 -2.80 -3.45
N GLU A 171 18.16 -2.78 -3.02
CA GLU A 171 19.31 -2.87 -3.90
C GLU A 171 19.56 -4.35 -4.22
N VAL A 172 19.47 -4.73 -5.49
CA VAL A 172 19.60 -6.12 -5.95
C VAL A 172 20.69 -6.23 -7.02
N ASN A 173 21.21 -7.44 -7.22
CA ASN A 173 22.34 -7.65 -8.12
C ASN A 173 21.92 -8.06 -9.54
N ASN A 174 20.69 -8.48 -9.72
CA ASN A 174 20.18 -8.98 -11.01
C ASN A 174 18.65 -8.91 -11.07
N MET A 175 18.10 -9.12 -12.27
CA MET A 175 16.67 -9.08 -12.51
C MET A 175 15.86 -10.22 -11.85
N SER A 176 16.50 -11.36 -11.55
CA SER A 176 15.81 -12.43 -10.79
C SER A 176 15.45 -11.96 -9.38
N GLU A 177 16.44 -11.36 -8.69
CA GLU A 177 16.23 -10.76 -7.37
C GLU A 177 15.22 -9.59 -7.43
N ALA A 178 15.29 -8.75 -8.48
CA ALA A 178 14.31 -7.68 -8.68
C ALA A 178 12.88 -8.23 -8.84
N SER A 179 12.71 -9.31 -9.61
CA SER A 179 11.41 -9.96 -9.81
C SER A 179 10.82 -10.49 -8.50
N GLU A 180 11.66 -11.05 -7.63
CA GLU A 180 11.26 -11.46 -6.28
C GLU A 180 10.78 -10.27 -5.44
N LYS A 181 11.45 -9.10 -5.56
CA LYS A 181 11.04 -7.89 -4.86
C LYS A 181 9.74 -7.30 -5.40
N PHE A 182 9.55 -7.31 -6.71
CA PHE A 182 8.26 -6.94 -7.31
C PHE A 182 7.12 -7.82 -6.76
N ALA A 183 7.32 -9.14 -6.73
CA ALA A 183 6.32 -10.07 -6.20
C ALA A 183 6.06 -9.86 -4.70
N GLN A 184 7.12 -9.62 -3.91
CA GLN A 184 7.02 -9.33 -2.48
C GLN A 184 6.22 -8.05 -2.23
N ILE A 185 6.51 -6.96 -2.93
CA ILE A 185 5.81 -5.68 -2.79
C ILE A 185 4.35 -5.83 -3.25
N ALA A 186 4.10 -6.51 -4.38
CA ALA A 186 2.75 -6.77 -4.86
C ALA A 186 1.92 -7.52 -3.83
N GLN A 187 2.48 -8.57 -3.22
CA GLN A 187 1.80 -9.34 -2.18
C GLN A 187 1.56 -8.51 -0.92
N GLN A 188 2.51 -7.68 -0.52
CA GLN A 188 2.35 -6.78 0.62
C GLN A 188 1.24 -5.76 0.36
N LEU A 189 1.22 -5.11 -0.80
CA LEU A 189 0.19 -4.14 -1.18
C LEU A 189 -1.18 -4.80 -1.29
N TYR A 190 -1.22 -6.02 -1.83
CA TYR A 190 -2.43 -6.84 -1.87
C TYR A 190 -2.96 -7.13 -0.46
N ASN A 191 -2.10 -7.63 0.43
CA ASN A 191 -2.48 -7.95 1.80
C ASN A 191 -2.95 -6.71 2.58
N GLN A 192 -2.37 -5.54 2.33
CA GLN A 192 -2.80 -4.27 2.91
C GLN A 192 -4.18 -3.83 2.43
N SER A 193 -4.62 -4.24 1.26
CA SER A 193 -5.95 -3.95 0.70
C SER A 193 -7.01 -5.02 1.02
N THR A 194 -6.59 -6.17 1.55
CA THR A 194 -7.46 -7.30 1.88
C THR A 194 -7.64 -7.40 3.39
N PHE A 195 -8.87 -7.32 3.88
CA PHE A 195 -9.14 -7.35 5.32
C PHE A 195 -9.60 -8.73 5.78
N TYR A 196 -8.93 -9.24 6.80
CA TYR A 196 -9.41 -10.36 7.60
C TYR A 196 -9.87 -9.86 8.96
N ASN A 197 -11.09 -10.22 9.33
CA ASN A 197 -11.55 -10.02 10.68
C ASN A 197 -11.26 -11.28 11.49
N VAL A 198 -10.41 -11.16 12.48
CA VAL A 198 -10.27 -12.18 13.53
C VAL A 198 -11.33 -11.87 14.59
N THR A 199 -12.25 -12.79 14.81
CA THR A 199 -13.31 -12.64 15.80
C THR A 199 -13.11 -13.64 16.93
N LEU A 200 -13.00 -13.13 18.15
CA LEU A 200 -12.72 -13.91 19.35
C LEU A 200 -13.90 -13.75 20.33
N LYS A 201 -14.47 -14.86 20.75
CA LYS A 201 -15.62 -14.91 21.66
C LYS A 201 -15.16 -15.24 23.08
N LEU A 202 -15.34 -14.31 23.98
CA LEU A 202 -14.89 -14.38 25.36
C LEU A 202 -16.09 -14.35 26.32
N PRO A 203 -16.16 -15.26 27.28
CA PRO A 203 -17.13 -15.16 28.38
C PRO A 203 -16.99 -13.84 29.13
N VAL A 204 -18.09 -13.38 29.72
CA VAL A 204 -18.07 -12.17 30.56
C VAL A 204 -17.04 -12.33 31.68
N GLN A 205 -16.18 -11.36 31.81
CA GLN A 205 -15.15 -11.29 32.84
C GLN A 205 -15.43 -10.16 33.83
N ASP A 206 -14.73 -10.18 34.94
CA ASP A 206 -14.71 -9.06 35.86
C ASP A 206 -14.04 -7.85 35.24
N ASN A 207 -14.51 -6.64 35.59
CA ASN A 207 -13.87 -5.41 35.14
C ASN A 207 -12.41 -5.31 35.62
N ASN A 208 -11.59 -4.67 34.81
CA ASN A 208 -10.16 -4.50 35.01
C ASN A 208 -9.34 -5.81 35.00
N THR A 209 -9.91 -6.85 34.39
CA THR A 209 -9.18 -8.11 34.21
C THR A 209 -8.23 -7.98 33.03
N LEU A 210 -6.93 -8.19 33.26
CA LEU A 210 -5.95 -8.29 32.20
C LEU A 210 -6.12 -9.64 31.49
N ILE A 211 -6.32 -9.59 30.17
CA ILE A 211 -6.52 -10.76 29.33
C ILE A 211 -5.49 -10.79 28.19
N ARG A 212 -5.17 -11.99 27.72
CA ARG A 212 -4.24 -12.22 26.61
C ARG A 212 -4.81 -13.28 25.68
N PHE A 213 -4.72 -13.01 24.37
CA PHE A 213 -4.97 -13.98 23.30
C PHE A 213 -3.65 -14.37 22.67
N THR A 214 -3.26 -15.63 22.77
CA THR A 214 -2.03 -16.17 22.14
C THR A 214 -2.35 -16.92 20.87
N PHE A 215 -1.50 -16.78 19.86
CA PHE A 215 -1.63 -17.39 18.54
C PHE A 215 -0.46 -18.37 18.35
N ASP A 216 -0.72 -19.65 18.57
CA ASP A 216 0.33 -20.67 18.69
C ASP A 216 1.06 -20.99 17.37
N ASN A 217 0.43 -20.70 16.21
CA ASN A 217 1.02 -20.99 14.89
C ASN A 217 1.82 -19.84 14.31
N VAL A 218 2.01 -18.75 15.06
CA VAL A 218 2.77 -17.59 14.63
C VAL A 218 3.97 -17.43 15.52
N SER A 219 5.16 -17.54 14.94
CA SER A 219 6.41 -17.27 15.64
C SER A 219 7.11 -16.07 15.00
N ASN A 220 7.46 -15.08 15.83
CA ASN A 220 8.33 -14.00 15.43
C ASN A 220 9.77 -14.37 15.83
N ALA A 221 10.75 -14.10 14.97
CA ALA A 221 12.16 -14.30 15.26
C ALA A 221 12.65 -13.53 16.51
N ALA A 222 12.00 -12.42 16.86
CA ALA A 222 12.32 -11.61 18.04
C ALA A 222 11.59 -12.05 19.31
N THR A 223 10.48 -12.78 19.20
CA THR A 223 9.68 -13.28 20.31
C THR A 223 9.20 -14.69 20.01
N SER A 224 9.29 -15.60 20.94
CA SER A 224 8.78 -16.99 20.78
C SER A 224 7.25 -17.09 20.78
N GLN A 225 6.54 -15.98 21.01
CA GLN A 225 5.08 -15.93 21.13
C GLN A 225 4.53 -14.70 20.42
N CYS A 226 3.37 -14.86 19.79
CA CYS A 226 2.58 -13.78 19.24
C CYS A 226 1.27 -13.67 20.03
N TYR A 227 0.95 -12.48 20.52
CA TYR A 227 -0.24 -12.29 21.33
C TYR A 227 -0.80 -10.86 21.25
N ILE A 228 -2.09 -10.76 21.61
CA ILE A 228 -2.77 -9.51 21.90
C ILE A 228 -3.07 -9.52 23.40
N GLU A 229 -2.74 -8.44 24.08
CA GLU A 229 -2.98 -8.28 25.52
C GLU A 229 -3.71 -6.98 25.77
N GLY A 230 -4.59 -6.94 26.73
CA GLY A 230 -5.31 -5.72 27.11
C GLY A 230 -6.17 -5.91 28.36
N THR A 231 -6.69 -4.80 28.87
CA THR A 231 -7.54 -4.77 30.04
C THR A 231 -9.02 -4.86 29.61
N TYR A 232 -9.71 -5.88 30.08
CA TYR A 232 -11.13 -6.04 29.89
C TYR A 232 -11.92 -5.11 30.79
N ILE A 233 -12.81 -4.32 30.20
CA ILE A 233 -13.74 -3.43 30.91
C ILE A 233 -15.15 -3.61 30.36
N ARG A 234 -16.14 -3.65 31.24
CA ARG A 234 -17.54 -3.69 30.86
C ARG A 234 -18.31 -2.51 31.43
N ASN A 235 -18.85 -1.67 30.53
CA ASN A 235 -19.68 -0.52 30.89
C ASN A 235 -21.01 -0.57 30.15
N ASN A 236 -22.13 -0.43 30.90
CA ASN A 236 -23.49 -0.38 30.33
C ASN A 236 -23.80 -1.53 29.35
N GLY A 237 -23.34 -2.74 29.65
CA GLY A 237 -23.56 -3.91 28.82
C GLY A 237 -22.63 -4.02 27.59
N LEU A 238 -21.75 -3.06 27.38
CA LEU A 238 -20.72 -3.10 26.33
C LEU A 238 -19.39 -3.48 26.94
N ALA A 239 -18.71 -4.46 26.36
CA ALA A 239 -17.37 -4.82 26.74
C ALA A 239 -16.35 -4.04 25.90
N GLN A 240 -15.26 -3.65 26.53
CA GLN A 240 -14.12 -2.99 25.88
C GLN A 240 -12.83 -3.70 26.26
N LEU A 241 -11.88 -3.65 25.35
CA LEU A 241 -10.51 -3.97 25.62
C LEU A 241 -9.72 -2.66 25.54
N THR A 242 -9.10 -2.26 26.65
CA THR A 242 -8.27 -1.04 26.75
C THR A 242 -6.80 -1.41 26.95
N ASP A 243 -5.90 -0.44 26.81
CA ASP A 243 -4.46 -0.64 26.98
C ASP A 243 -3.95 -1.83 26.16
N ILE A 244 -4.31 -1.86 24.87
CA ILE A 244 -4.05 -2.98 23.99
C ILE A 244 -2.59 -2.97 23.54
N HIS A 245 -1.92 -4.10 23.73
CA HIS A 245 -0.58 -4.37 23.24
C HIS A 245 -0.59 -5.52 22.24
N TYR A 246 0.05 -5.31 21.11
CA TYR A 246 0.29 -6.33 20.10
C TYR A 246 1.76 -6.74 20.18
N VAL A 247 2.03 -8.03 20.33
CA VAL A 247 3.40 -8.58 20.36
C VAL A 247 3.55 -9.58 19.23
N GLY A 248 4.50 -9.29 18.32
CA GLY A 248 4.69 -10.09 17.12
C GLY A 248 3.58 -9.97 16.07
N LEU A 249 2.63 -9.09 16.27
CA LEU A 249 1.43 -8.87 15.46
C LEU A 249 1.22 -7.40 15.17
N GLU A 250 0.52 -7.13 14.08
CA GLU A 250 0.03 -5.81 13.71
C GLU A 250 -1.48 -5.85 13.46
N CYS A 251 -2.17 -4.74 13.77
CA CYS A 251 -3.59 -4.59 13.50
C CYS A 251 -3.89 -3.19 12.97
N MET A 252 -4.37 -3.10 11.72
CA MET A 252 -4.54 -1.81 11.04
C MET A 252 -5.63 -0.91 11.62
N SER A 253 -6.69 -1.47 12.19
CA SER A 253 -7.87 -0.68 12.57
C SER A 253 -8.36 -0.95 13.99
N GLY A 254 -7.51 -1.49 14.84
CA GLY A 254 -7.87 -1.78 16.22
C GLY A 254 -8.92 -2.88 16.34
N HIS A 255 -9.66 -2.84 17.43
CA HIS A 255 -10.69 -3.82 17.75
C HIS A 255 -12.08 -3.20 17.70
N THR A 256 -13.06 -4.00 17.31
CA THR A 256 -14.47 -3.68 17.44
C THR A 256 -15.10 -4.64 18.43
N ILE A 257 -15.92 -4.12 19.34
CA ILE A 257 -16.59 -4.93 20.33
C ILE A 257 -18.05 -5.04 19.97
N THR A 258 -18.49 -6.29 19.82
CA THR A 258 -19.91 -6.60 19.72
C THR A 258 -20.25 -7.56 20.85
N GLY A 259 -21.07 -7.13 21.76
CA GLY A 259 -21.53 -7.96 22.86
C GLY A 259 -22.68 -7.23 23.52
N ALA A 260 -23.87 -7.64 23.18
CA ALA A 260 -25.05 -7.05 23.81
C ALA A 260 -25.13 -7.46 25.29
N SER A 261 -25.78 -6.62 26.08
CA SER A 261 -26.03 -6.84 27.50
C SER A 261 -26.77 -8.11 27.84
N GLU A 262 -27.38 -8.75 26.87
CA GLU A 262 -28.13 -9.98 26.99
C GLU A 262 -27.32 -11.25 26.71
N SER A 263 -26.10 -11.10 26.21
CA SER A 263 -25.23 -12.22 25.90
C SER A 263 -24.31 -12.53 27.08
N ILE A 264 -24.11 -13.82 27.31
CA ILE A 264 -23.13 -14.32 28.29
C ILE A 264 -21.71 -14.25 27.71
N PHE A 265 -21.57 -13.88 26.43
CA PHE A 265 -20.30 -13.72 25.74
C PHE A 265 -20.16 -12.32 25.18
N ASN A 266 -18.91 -11.89 25.09
CA ASN A 266 -18.52 -10.70 24.35
C ASN A 266 -17.67 -11.11 23.16
N VAL A 267 -17.82 -10.39 22.05
CA VAL A 267 -17.12 -10.69 20.81
C VAL A 267 -16.16 -9.54 20.51
N PHE A 268 -14.88 -9.85 20.36
CA PHE A 268 -13.85 -8.91 19.99
C PHE A 268 -13.44 -9.18 18.54
N SER A 269 -13.56 -8.19 17.70
CA SER A 269 -13.14 -8.25 16.30
C SER A 269 -11.91 -7.40 16.08
N PHE A 270 -10.87 -8.01 15.50
CA PHE A 270 -9.62 -7.36 15.13
C PHE A 270 -9.54 -7.32 13.62
N LYS A 271 -9.58 -6.12 13.06
CA LYS A 271 -9.51 -5.94 11.61
C LYS A 271 -8.08 -6.01 11.12
N ASN A 272 -7.88 -6.81 10.09
CA ASN A 272 -6.58 -6.97 9.44
C ASN A 272 -5.44 -7.26 10.42
N LEU A 273 -5.63 -8.30 11.21
CA LEU A 273 -4.58 -8.80 12.08
C LEU A 273 -3.58 -9.61 11.26
N THR A 274 -2.34 -9.16 11.25
CA THR A 274 -1.22 -9.76 10.52
C THR A 274 -0.03 -10.01 11.43
N ASP A 275 0.92 -10.84 10.98
CA ASP A 275 2.26 -10.86 11.55
C ASP A 275 3.04 -9.60 11.13
N LEU A 276 4.27 -9.42 11.65
CA LEU A 276 5.12 -8.27 11.32
C LEU A 276 5.61 -8.27 9.86
N SER A 277 5.40 -9.36 9.12
CA SER A 277 5.70 -9.47 7.69
C SER A 277 4.48 -9.20 6.81
N GLY A 278 3.33 -8.87 7.41
CA GLY A 278 2.08 -8.63 6.72
C GLY A 278 1.31 -9.89 6.34
N ASN A 279 1.73 -11.09 6.80
CA ASN A 279 0.98 -12.31 6.56
C ASN A 279 -0.22 -12.39 7.49
N GLN A 280 -1.29 -12.95 6.97
CA GLN A 280 -2.49 -13.18 7.76
C GLN A 280 -2.26 -14.19 8.87
N ILE A 281 -2.88 -13.93 10.01
CA ILE A 281 -2.81 -14.81 11.17
C ILE A 281 -3.79 -15.98 11.00
N SER A 282 -3.28 -17.20 11.15
CA SER A 282 -4.15 -18.36 11.33
C SER A 282 -4.80 -18.30 12.70
N THR A 283 -6.12 -18.50 12.74
CA THR A 283 -6.91 -18.53 13.99
C THR A 283 -7.22 -19.95 14.44
N ASP A 284 -6.57 -20.94 13.85
CA ASP A 284 -6.87 -22.36 14.14
C ASP A 284 -6.52 -22.75 15.59
N ASN A 285 -5.55 -22.07 16.18
CA ASN A 285 -5.08 -22.32 17.54
C ASN A 285 -4.89 -21.02 18.30
N VAL A 286 -5.99 -20.46 18.80
CA VAL A 286 -5.97 -19.29 19.68
C VAL A 286 -6.32 -19.71 21.08
N SER A 287 -5.49 -19.35 22.06
CA SER A 287 -5.76 -19.53 23.48
C SER A 287 -6.03 -18.20 24.15
N GLN A 288 -6.99 -18.16 25.04
CA GLN A 288 -7.25 -16.98 25.87
C GLN A 288 -6.75 -17.24 27.30
N TRP A 289 -6.03 -16.26 27.83
CA TRP A 289 -5.49 -16.25 29.17
C TRP A 289 -6.03 -15.07 29.96
N LYS A 290 -6.15 -15.26 31.27
CA LYS A 290 -6.57 -14.22 32.20
C LYS A 290 -5.53 -14.14 33.32
N TRP A 291 -5.13 -12.93 33.66
CA TRP A 291 -4.21 -12.69 34.76
C TRP A 291 -4.89 -12.91 36.10
N ASN A 292 -4.21 -13.62 36.98
CA ASN A 292 -4.67 -13.85 38.36
C ASN A 292 -3.77 -13.07 39.32
N GLU A 293 -4.31 -11.98 39.85
CA GLU A 293 -3.59 -11.10 40.78
C GLU A 293 -3.15 -11.82 42.07
N SER A 294 -3.95 -12.78 42.56
CA SER A 294 -3.66 -13.47 43.82
C SER A 294 -2.46 -14.43 43.70
N THR A 295 -2.30 -15.05 42.53
CA THR A 295 -1.22 -16.02 42.28
C THR A 295 -0.10 -15.44 41.42
N GLN A 296 -0.26 -14.20 40.90
CA GLN A 296 0.68 -13.55 39.99
C GLN A 296 1.02 -14.42 38.77
N ASN A 297 0.03 -15.09 38.22
CA ASN A 297 0.17 -16.00 37.08
C ASN A 297 -0.92 -15.84 36.05
N TRP A 298 -0.62 -16.20 34.80
CA TRP A 298 -1.58 -16.35 33.73
C TRP A 298 -2.32 -17.70 33.84
N ASN A 299 -3.64 -17.67 33.84
CA ASN A 299 -4.47 -18.87 33.81
C ASN A 299 -5.19 -18.95 32.47
N ILE A 300 -5.17 -20.14 31.86
CA ILE A 300 -5.94 -20.39 30.63
C ILE A 300 -7.42 -20.34 30.95
N ASN A 301 -8.19 -19.71 30.07
CA ASN A 301 -9.66 -19.70 30.15
C ASN A 301 -10.23 -20.82 29.28
N SER A 302 -10.66 -21.90 29.90
CA SER A 302 -11.25 -23.06 29.23
C SER A 302 -12.64 -22.80 28.63
N GLU A 303 -13.30 -21.71 29.02
CA GLU A 303 -14.60 -21.30 28.48
C GLU A 303 -14.48 -20.41 27.24
N PHE A 304 -13.28 -20.06 26.87
CA PHE A 304 -13.02 -19.30 25.65
C PHE A 304 -13.41 -20.12 24.44
N SER A 305 -14.12 -19.50 23.52
CA SER A 305 -14.33 -20.06 22.19
C SER A 305 -13.93 -19.03 21.14
N GLN A 306 -13.21 -19.47 20.15
CA GLN A 306 -12.92 -18.65 18.97
C GLN A 306 -14.05 -18.84 17.96
N SER A 307 -14.44 -17.73 17.35
CA SER A 307 -15.16 -17.75 16.09
C SER A 307 -14.41 -16.81 15.16
N HIS A 308 -14.03 -17.30 14.00
CA HIS A 308 -13.40 -16.46 13.01
C HIS A 308 -14.35 -16.28 11.84
N ASN A 309 -14.41 -15.07 11.33
CA ASN A 309 -15.11 -14.80 10.10
C ASN A 309 -14.17 -15.13 8.96
N THR A 310 -14.35 -16.30 8.33
CA THR A 310 -13.65 -16.69 7.11
C THR A 310 -14.22 -16.00 5.87
N GLU A 311 -15.35 -15.32 6.00
CA GLU A 311 -15.77 -14.42 4.97
C GLU A 311 -14.74 -13.30 4.94
N ILE A 312 -14.05 -13.20 3.82
CA ILE A 312 -13.43 -11.95 3.40
C ILE A 312 -14.59 -10.96 3.45
N VAL A 313 -14.67 -10.21 4.53
CA VAL A 313 -15.59 -9.08 4.54
C VAL A 313 -14.98 -8.14 3.52
N ASN A 314 -15.55 -8.20 2.31
CA ASN A 314 -15.26 -7.30 1.22
C ASN A 314 -15.78 -5.89 1.60
N GLU A 315 -15.33 -5.34 2.70
CA GLU A 315 -15.20 -3.91 2.83
C GLU A 315 -14.05 -3.56 1.89
N TYR A 316 -14.42 -3.34 0.63
CA TYR A 316 -13.49 -2.93 -0.40
C TYR A 316 -12.81 -1.67 0.07
N LYS A 317 -11.57 -1.82 0.49
CA LYS A 317 -10.75 -0.67 0.78
C LYS A 317 -9.94 -0.38 -0.46
N SER A 318 -9.92 0.88 -0.77
CA SER A 318 -9.30 1.32 -2.00
C SER A 318 -7.81 1.52 -1.79
N ALA A 319 -7.04 1.22 -2.80
CA ALA A 319 -5.63 1.55 -2.90
C ALA A 319 -5.35 2.24 -4.24
N MET A 320 -4.43 3.18 -4.22
CA MET A 320 -3.92 3.85 -5.42
C MET A 320 -2.43 3.57 -5.54
N ILE A 321 -2.02 2.92 -6.61
CA ILE A 321 -0.65 2.48 -6.83
C ILE A 321 -0.13 3.08 -8.13
N MET A 322 1.07 3.67 -8.09
CA MET A 322 1.80 4.11 -9.27
C MET A 322 3.05 3.26 -9.43
N LEU A 323 3.15 2.55 -10.55
CA LEU A 323 4.33 1.78 -10.94
C LEU A 323 5.18 2.62 -11.90
N VAL A 324 6.45 2.83 -11.56
CA VAL A 324 7.39 3.66 -12.34
C VAL A 324 8.55 2.78 -12.79
N LEU A 325 8.66 2.55 -14.10
CA LEU A 325 9.52 1.55 -14.71
C LEU A 325 10.57 2.18 -15.61
N ASP A 326 11.82 1.90 -15.32
CA ASP A 326 12.93 2.26 -16.17
C ASP A 326 12.88 1.47 -17.49
N CYS A 327 12.98 2.19 -18.60
CA CYS A 327 13.02 1.66 -19.96
C CYS A 327 14.29 2.12 -20.69
N SER A 328 15.34 2.43 -19.92
CA SER A 328 16.62 2.86 -20.49
C SER A 328 17.38 1.71 -21.15
N SER A 329 18.25 2.05 -22.11
CA SER A 329 19.04 1.06 -22.86
C SER A 329 20.07 0.32 -22.01
N SER A 330 20.39 0.80 -20.81
CA SER A 330 21.26 0.13 -19.82
C SER A 330 20.70 -1.25 -19.39
N LEU A 331 19.37 -1.41 -19.37
CA LEU A 331 18.74 -2.70 -19.09
C LEU A 331 19.07 -3.79 -20.11
N SER A 332 19.37 -3.44 -21.35
CA SER A 332 19.77 -4.40 -22.38
C SER A 332 18.87 -5.67 -22.41
N ASN A 333 19.44 -6.85 -22.18
CA ASN A 333 18.70 -8.12 -22.15
C ASN A 333 17.70 -8.23 -20.97
N ASP A 334 17.91 -7.45 -19.92
CA ASP A 334 17.07 -7.46 -18.72
C ASP A 334 15.76 -6.67 -18.91
N PHE A 335 15.62 -5.93 -19.98
CA PHE A 335 14.38 -5.22 -20.29
C PHE A 335 13.17 -6.13 -20.43
N THR A 336 13.34 -7.30 -21.05
CA THR A 336 12.26 -8.31 -21.14
C THR A 336 11.93 -8.90 -19.77
N ASN A 337 12.94 -9.12 -18.93
CA ASN A 337 12.77 -9.62 -17.57
C ASN A 337 12.05 -8.58 -16.70
N MET A 338 12.35 -7.30 -16.86
CA MET A 338 11.63 -6.20 -16.19
C MET A 338 10.14 -6.20 -16.55
N LYS A 339 9.79 -6.32 -17.85
CA LYS A 339 8.38 -6.44 -18.27
C LYS A 339 7.69 -7.65 -17.66
N THR A 340 8.38 -8.79 -17.63
CA THR A 340 7.86 -10.01 -16.99
C THR A 340 7.60 -9.81 -15.50
N ALA A 341 8.51 -9.13 -14.78
CA ALA A 341 8.36 -8.81 -13.37
C ALA A 341 7.19 -7.84 -13.12
N ALA A 342 7.06 -6.81 -13.97
CA ALA A 342 5.95 -5.86 -13.91
C ALA A 342 4.59 -6.54 -14.19
N ASN A 343 4.52 -7.44 -15.17
CA ASN A 343 3.32 -8.22 -15.44
C ASN A 343 2.98 -9.17 -14.29
N GLY A 344 3.98 -9.79 -13.65
CA GLY A 344 3.80 -10.57 -12.42
C GLY A 344 3.25 -9.75 -11.25
N PHE A 345 3.70 -8.50 -11.13
CA PHE A 345 3.16 -7.54 -10.16
C PHE A 345 1.67 -7.24 -10.43
N ILE A 346 1.31 -6.97 -11.68
CA ILE A 346 -0.07 -6.72 -12.11
C ILE A 346 -0.96 -7.95 -11.84
N GLU A 347 -0.47 -9.16 -12.19
CA GLU A 347 -1.19 -10.41 -11.96
C GLU A 347 -1.44 -10.64 -10.48
N THR A 348 -0.43 -10.46 -9.62
CA THR A 348 -0.56 -10.62 -8.17
C THR A 348 -1.60 -9.67 -7.58
N LEU A 349 -1.59 -8.42 -8.00
CA LEU A 349 -2.56 -7.43 -7.52
C LEU A 349 -3.98 -7.69 -8.05
N SER A 350 -4.12 -8.15 -9.28
CA SER A 350 -5.42 -8.39 -9.92
C SER A 350 -6.01 -9.77 -9.61
N GLY A 351 -5.17 -10.77 -9.37
CA GLY A 351 -5.53 -12.20 -9.32
C GLY A 351 -6.48 -12.58 -8.21
N ASN A 352 -6.59 -11.75 -7.20
CA ASN A 352 -7.41 -11.99 -6.03
C ASN A 352 -8.55 -10.97 -5.86
N TYR A 353 -8.61 -9.96 -6.73
CA TYR A 353 -9.70 -8.98 -6.73
C TYR A 353 -10.88 -9.54 -7.52
N ASN A 354 -11.49 -10.60 -7.01
CA ASN A 354 -12.77 -11.10 -7.52
C ASN A 354 -13.85 -10.08 -7.17
N GLY A 355 -13.90 -8.99 -7.92
CA GLY A 355 -14.99 -8.04 -7.89
C GLY A 355 -16.30 -8.76 -8.22
N ARG A 356 -17.12 -8.98 -7.21
CA ARG A 356 -18.55 -9.26 -7.40
C ARG A 356 -19.31 -7.96 -7.39
#